data_a20f7bc3a6bded5eaf4cceaa1c81163d
#
_entry.id   a20f7bc3a6bded5eaf4cceaa1c81163d
#
_cell.length_a   1.000
_cell.length_b   1.000
_cell.length_c   1.000
_cell.angle_alpha   90.00
_cell.angle_beta   90.00
_cell.angle_gamma   90.00
#
_symmetry.space_group_name_H-M   'P 1'
#
loop_
_entity.id
_entity.type
_entity.pdbx_description
1 polymer ?
#
loop_
_entity_poly.entity_id
_entity_poly.type
_entity_poly.pdbx_seq_one_letter_code
_entity_poly.pdbx_strand_id
1 'polypeptide(L)'
;MKRAVAVATICCSLTFAVSACASSGDGSGSQTAGREAASPGGSAPQAGAAAKGVRLLRVGSFDEPTYLAAPPGDRARRFVTEREGRIVLLRKGRRSTFLDISSRVETGGESGLLSMAFHPGYRSNRRYFVYYVANDGALTIFQFRATAAGNATRKGSGRLVLRVPHPRFNHKGGQLQFGPDGMLYAGFGDGGGGGDPDRNAQDLGELLGKLVRIDPKPGGGYRIPRGNPFVGRSGARGEIFAYGLRNPYRFSFDRATGDLTIGDVGQDEVEEIDFLPAVSAASGPRGGTNLGWSVFEGNRRFGAGSAPAHVAPVIERTHDQGSCSITGGYVLRPRSYGALRGSYVYGDLCDSGLRVARLSSGGARGDRALGPSVPQLVSFGEDARGRVYAVSLEGGVLRLAPRG
;
A
#
# COMPACT_ATOMS: atom_id res chain seq x y z
N MET A 1 34.65 38.86 13.98
CA MET A 1 33.54 38.90 14.93
C MET A 1 32.56 37.82 14.54
N LYS A 2 32.59 36.67 15.20
CA LYS A 2 31.71 35.54 14.99
C LYS A 2 30.49 35.64 15.89
N ARG A 3 29.29 35.72 15.34
CA ARG A 3 28.05 35.62 16.13
C ARG A 3 27.54 34.19 16.04
N ALA A 4 27.48 33.54 17.19
CA ALA A 4 26.83 32.24 17.35
C ALA A 4 25.33 32.46 17.47
N VAL A 5 24.56 31.67 16.69
CA VAL A 5 23.10 31.58 16.83
C VAL A 5 22.79 30.27 17.55
N ALA A 6 22.19 30.40 18.72
CA ALA A 6 21.74 29.28 19.53
C ALA A 6 20.42 28.77 18.97
N VAL A 7 20.35 27.48 18.67
CA VAL A 7 19.11 26.77 18.33
C VAL A 7 18.52 26.25 19.64
N ALA A 8 17.35 26.72 19.99
CA ALA A 8 16.56 26.20 21.11
C ALA A 8 15.74 25.01 20.66
N THR A 9 16.07 23.85 21.20
CA THR A 9 15.29 22.61 21.03
C THR A 9 14.12 22.66 22.01
N ILE A 10 12.91 22.77 21.48
CA ILE A 10 11.67 22.62 22.25
C ILE A 10 11.28 21.16 22.24
N CYS A 11 11.49 20.47 23.35
CA CYS A 11 10.99 19.14 23.65
C CYS A 11 9.57 19.27 24.19
N CYS A 12 8.55 18.91 23.43
CA CYS A 12 7.16 18.87 23.90
C CYS A 12 6.85 17.45 24.39
N SER A 13 6.95 17.25 25.70
CA SER A 13 6.56 16.01 26.38
C SER A 13 5.06 16.11 26.73
N LEU A 14 4.19 15.35 26.04
CA LEU A 14 2.81 15.15 26.46
C LEU A 14 2.75 14.01 27.47
N THR A 15 2.50 14.36 28.73
CA THR A 15 2.11 13.42 29.79
C THR A 15 0.59 13.29 29.80
N PHE A 16 0.08 12.08 29.52
CA PHE A 16 -1.31 11.73 29.77
C PHE A 16 -1.52 11.40 31.24
N ALA A 17 -2.36 12.16 31.91
CA ALA A 17 -2.86 11.88 33.25
C ALA A 17 -4.10 10.98 33.14
N VAL A 18 -3.99 9.78 33.69
CA VAL A 18 -5.13 8.87 33.87
C VAL A 18 -5.82 9.25 35.17
N SER A 19 -7.09 9.70 35.08
CA SER A 19 -7.95 9.95 36.25
C SER A 19 -8.78 8.71 36.49
N ALA A 20 -8.51 8.01 37.57
CA ALA A 20 -9.33 6.92 38.08
C ALA A 20 -10.41 7.49 39.02
N CYS A 21 -11.67 7.30 38.67
CA CYS A 21 -12.78 7.49 39.61
C CYS A 21 -13.19 6.14 40.18
N ALA A 22 -12.96 5.96 41.48
CA ALA A 22 -13.52 4.90 42.28
C ALA A 22 -14.87 5.35 42.84
N SER A 23 -15.94 4.55 42.67
CA SER A 23 -17.16 4.64 43.45
C SER A 23 -17.45 3.31 44.10
N SER A 24 -17.39 3.35 45.41
CA SER A 24 -17.82 2.30 46.35
C SER A 24 -19.36 2.31 46.48
N GLY A 25 -19.94 1.13 46.57
CA GLY A 25 -21.36 0.92 46.90
C GLY A 25 -21.58 -0.48 47.40
N ASP A 26 -21.74 -0.60 48.73
CA ASP A 26 -22.14 -1.80 49.47
C ASP A 26 -23.58 -2.24 49.15
N GLY A 27 -23.84 -3.54 49.25
CA GLY A 27 -25.20 -4.09 49.22
C GLY A 27 -25.23 -5.62 49.37
N SER A 28 -25.34 -6.06 50.58
CA SER A 28 -25.53 -7.43 51.05
C SER A 28 -26.82 -8.11 50.57
N GLY A 29 -26.81 -9.44 50.39
CA GLY A 29 -28.05 -10.21 50.46
C GLY A 29 -28.06 -11.62 49.83
N SER A 30 -27.87 -12.60 50.69
CA SER A 30 -28.56 -13.88 50.80
C SER A 30 -28.37 -15.00 49.73
N GLN A 31 -27.90 -16.09 50.27
CA GLN A 31 -27.83 -17.46 49.72
C GLN A 31 -29.20 -18.10 49.45
N THR A 32 -29.29 -18.87 48.37
CA THR A 32 -30.03 -20.14 48.39
C THR A 32 -29.39 -21.14 47.42
N ALA A 33 -29.12 -22.30 47.95
CA ALA A 33 -28.61 -23.46 47.26
C ALA A 33 -29.70 -24.16 46.45
N GLY A 34 -29.39 -24.58 45.25
CA GLY A 34 -30.21 -25.46 44.43
C GLY A 34 -29.30 -26.41 43.64
N ARG A 35 -29.46 -27.70 43.95
CA ARG A 35 -28.72 -28.86 43.48
C ARG A 35 -29.13 -29.33 42.08
N GLU A 36 -28.15 -29.85 41.35
CA GLU A 36 -28.18 -30.94 40.36
C GLU A 36 -29.02 -30.86 39.11
N ALA A 37 -28.32 -30.90 37.96
CA ALA A 37 -28.49 -32.01 37.00
C ALA A 37 -27.32 -32.04 36.00
N ALA A 38 -26.57 -33.11 36.03
CA ALA A 38 -25.58 -33.45 35.01
C ALA A 38 -26.27 -33.96 33.76
N SER A 39 -25.80 -33.54 32.58
CA SER A 39 -26.03 -34.23 31.30
C SER A 39 -24.87 -34.07 30.35
N PRO A 40 -24.64 -35.05 29.45
CA PRO A 40 -23.31 -35.42 29.00
C PRO A 40 -22.96 -34.90 27.63
N GLY A 41 -21.68 -34.79 27.38
CA GLY A 41 -21.15 -35.04 26.05
C GLY A 41 -21.27 -33.94 25.00
N GLY A 42 -20.68 -32.78 25.23
CA GLY A 42 -20.28 -31.89 24.15
C GLY A 42 -18.86 -32.23 23.67
N SER A 43 -18.73 -32.91 22.53
CA SER A 43 -17.45 -33.16 21.88
C SER A 43 -16.71 -31.85 21.71
N ALA A 44 -15.53 -31.71 22.30
CA ALA A 44 -14.61 -30.60 22.04
C ALA A 44 -14.39 -30.50 20.52
N PRO A 45 -14.41 -29.30 19.93
CA PRO A 45 -14.03 -29.16 18.54
C PRO A 45 -12.59 -29.67 18.39
N GLN A 46 -12.42 -30.72 17.57
CA GLN A 46 -11.12 -31.20 17.18
C GLN A 46 -10.33 -29.98 16.68
N ALA A 47 -9.19 -29.72 17.29
CA ALA A 47 -8.22 -28.75 16.85
C ALA A 47 -7.86 -29.11 15.40
N GLY A 48 -8.46 -28.40 14.45
CA GLY A 48 -8.14 -28.53 13.03
C GLY A 48 -6.63 -28.35 12.90
N ALA A 49 -5.97 -29.24 12.16
CA ALA A 49 -4.55 -29.23 11.91
C ALA A 49 -4.10 -27.80 11.63
N ALA A 50 -3.20 -27.27 12.45
CA ALA A 50 -2.70 -25.90 12.37
C ALA A 50 -2.24 -25.65 10.92
N ALA A 51 -2.95 -24.76 10.22
CA ALA A 51 -2.61 -24.43 8.85
C ALA A 51 -1.12 -24.05 8.83
N LYS A 52 -0.33 -24.78 8.05
CA LYS A 52 1.10 -24.54 7.90
C LYS A 52 1.27 -23.11 7.44
N GLY A 53 1.61 -22.19 8.35
CA GLY A 53 1.70 -20.75 8.12
C GLY A 53 2.92 -20.37 7.27
N VAL A 54 3.26 -19.10 7.26
CA VAL A 54 4.51 -18.61 6.69
C VAL A 54 5.52 -18.34 7.79
N ARG A 55 6.80 -18.33 7.41
CA ARG A 55 7.91 -17.78 8.18
C ARG A 55 8.54 -16.62 7.41
N LEU A 56 9.11 -15.68 8.12
CA LEU A 56 9.83 -14.56 7.53
C LEU A 56 11.31 -14.90 7.40
N LEU A 57 11.86 -14.75 6.22
CA LEU A 57 13.28 -14.93 5.94
C LEU A 57 13.90 -13.58 5.58
N ARG A 58 14.78 -13.07 6.43
CA ARG A 58 15.47 -11.81 6.18
C ARG A 58 16.30 -11.91 4.89
N VAL A 59 16.09 -10.99 3.97
CA VAL A 59 16.78 -10.90 2.67
C VAL A 59 17.91 -9.89 2.73
N GLY A 60 17.75 -8.88 3.57
CA GLY A 60 18.77 -7.85 3.82
C GLY A 60 18.25 -6.77 4.74
N SER A 61 19.16 -5.86 5.13
CA SER A 61 18.86 -4.62 5.83
C SER A 61 19.24 -3.46 4.90
N PHE A 62 18.41 -2.41 4.87
CA PHE A 62 18.50 -1.26 3.99
C PHE A 62 18.21 0.00 4.81
N ASP A 63 18.47 1.17 4.25
CA ASP A 63 18.23 2.45 4.91
C ASP A 63 16.79 2.90 4.61
N GLU A 64 15.90 2.83 5.61
CA GLU A 64 14.48 3.16 5.49
C GLU A 64 13.86 2.67 4.16
N PRO A 65 13.83 1.35 3.91
CA PRO A 65 13.34 0.84 2.63
C PRO A 65 11.84 1.06 2.49
N THR A 66 11.41 1.50 1.31
CA THR A 66 10.02 1.86 1.02
C THR A 66 9.31 0.87 0.10
N TYR A 67 10.05 0.13 -0.75
CA TYR A 67 9.45 -0.82 -1.68
C TYR A 67 10.47 -1.85 -2.19
N LEU A 68 9.97 -2.99 -2.68
CA LEU A 68 10.77 -3.99 -3.39
C LEU A 68 10.12 -4.34 -4.73
N ALA A 69 10.91 -4.32 -5.81
CA ALA A 69 10.50 -4.76 -7.14
C ALA A 69 11.52 -5.70 -7.79
N ALA A 70 11.06 -6.46 -8.78
CA ALA A 70 11.93 -7.22 -9.67
C ALA A 70 11.50 -7.05 -11.13
N PRO A 71 12.44 -7.02 -12.09
CA PRO A 71 12.09 -6.93 -13.50
C PRO A 71 11.30 -8.16 -13.97
N PRO A 72 10.38 -8.01 -14.91
CA PRO A 72 9.63 -9.14 -15.47
C PRO A 72 10.57 -10.24 -15.98
N GLY A 73 10.34 -11.48 -15.52
CA GLY A 73 11.13 -12.67 -15.86
C GLY A 73 12.53 -12.75 -15.22
N ASP A 74 12.99 -11.75 -14.49
CA ASP A 74 14.30 -11.77 -13.83
C ASP A 74 14.23 -12.44 -12.46
N ARG A 75 14.74 -13.64 -12.37
CA ARG A 75 14.75 -14.44 -11.13
C ARG A 75 15.95 -14.19 -10.24
N ALA A 76 16.92 -13.38 -10.68
CA ALA A 76 18.21 -13.21 -10.01
C ALA A 76 18.34 -11.87 -9.26
N ARG A 77 17.66 -10.84 -9.74
CA ARG A 77 17.80 -9.48 -9.21
C ARG A 77 16.53 -9.02 -8.49
N ARG A 78 16.72 -8.27 -7.41
CA ARG A 78 15.70 -7.52 -6.70
C ARG A 78 16.21 -6.12 -6.50
N PHE A 79 15.32 -5.17 -6.49
CA PHE A 79 15.60 -3.76 -6.34
C PHE A 79 14.79 -3.25 -5.17
N VAL A 80 15.46 -2.58 -4.25
CA VAL A 80 14.85 -2.01 -3.04
C VAL A 80 15.02 -0.49 -3.13
N THR A 81 13.90 0.22 -3.02
CA THR A 81 13.92 1.68 -2.89
C THR A 81 14.17 2.05 -1.44
N GLU A 82 15.05 3.02 -1.22
CA GLU A 82 15.32 3.64 0.08
C GLU A 82 14.75 5.05 0.08
N ARG A 83 14.14 5.46 1.20
CA ARG A 83 13.35 6.69 1.31
C ARG A 83 14.10 7.94 0.85
N GLU A 84 15.39 8.03 1.16
CA GLU A 84 16.24 9.16 0.77
C GLU A 84 16.47 9.34 -0.73
N GLY A 85 16.02 8.41 -1.59
CA GLY A 85 16.16 8.57 -3.04
C GLY A 85 17.12 7.59 -3.69
N ARG A 86 17.56 6.52 -3.00
CA ARG A 86 18.40 5.48 -3.59
C ARG A 86 17.57 4.26 -3.99
N ILE A 87 18.03 3.58 -5.04
CA ILE A 87 17.61 2.21 -5.37
C ILE A 87 18.81 1.30 -5.23
N VAL A 88 18.68 0.30 -4.39
CA VAL A 88 19.70 -0.72 -4.15
C VAL A 88 19.38 -1.98 -4.94
N LEU A 89 20.31 -2.41 -5.79
CA LEU A 89 20.27 -3.70 -6.46
C LEU A 89 20.79 -4.80 -5.53
N LEU A 90 19.98 -5.81 -5.29
CA LEU A 90 20.35 -7.04 -4.61
C LEU A 90 20.50 -8.19 -5.61
N ARG A 91 21.70 -8.78 -5.70
CA ARG A 91 22.01 -9.94 -6.56
C ARG A 91 22.96 -10.89 -5.85
N LYS A 92 22.56 -12.15 -5.66
CA LYS A 92 23.36 -13.19 -5.00
C LYS A 92 23.94 -12.73 -3.64
N GLY A 93 23.14 -12.06 -2.82
CA GLY A 93 23.53 -11.53 -1.51
C GLY A 93 24.40 -10.24 -1.55
N ARG A 94 24.89 -9.83 -2.72
CA ARG A 94 25.62 -8.57 -2.89
C ARG A 94 24.70 -7.41 -3.16
N ARG A 95 25.00 -6.23 -2.62
CA ARG A 95 24.26 -4.98 -2.80
C ARG A 95 25.12 -3.99 -3.59
N SER A 96 24.49 -3.20 -4.45
CA SER A 96 25.10 -2.07 -5.15
C SER A 96 24.06 -1.00 -5.43
N THR A 97 24.46 0.26 -5.48
CA THR A 97 23.58 1.36 -5.87
C THR A 97 23.23 1.22 -7.35
N PHE A 98 21.92 1.21 -7.64
CA PHE A 98 21.38 1.16 -8.99
C PHE A 98 20.98 2.54 -9.51
N LEU A 99 20.38 3.34 -8.66
CA LEU A 99 20.01 4.75 -8.89
C LEU A 99 20.27 5.54 -7.61
N ASP A 100 20.73 6.77 -7.77
CA ASP A 100 20.76 7.78 -6.72
C ASP A 100 20.18 9.09 -7.26
N ILE A 101 19.08 9.53 -6.66
CA ILE A 101 18.40 10.80 -6.93
C ILE A 101 18.13 11.58 -5.62
N SER A 102 18.87 11.29 -4.57
CA SER A 102 18.68 11.88 -3.23
C SER A 102 18.63 13.41 -3.26
N SER A 103 19.38 14.04 -4.15
CA SER A 103 19.36 15.51 -4.33
C SER A 103 18.02 16.08 -4.84
N ARG A 104 17.07 15.22 -5.27
CA ARG A 104 15.77 15.63 -5.82
C ARG A 104 14.58 15.26 -4.93
N VAL A 105 14.84 14.52 -3.88
CA VAL A 105 13.81 13.85 -3.07
C VAL A 105 13.65 14.59 -1.75
N GLU A 106 12.43 15.06 -1.49
CA GLU A 106 12.02 15.49 -0.17
C GLU A 106 11.86 14.27 0.75
N THR A 107 12.34 14.39 1.99
CA THR A 107 12.24 13.34 3.02
C THR A 107 11.54 13.88 4.25
N GLY A 108 10.96 12.98 5.04
CA GLY A 108 10.19 13.30 6.24
C GLY A 108 8.71 12.93 6.09
N GLY A 109 8.08 12.54 7.19
CA GLY A 109 6.70 12.06 7.17
C GLY A 109 6.47 10.98 6.12
N GLU A 110 5.52 11.20 5.23
CA GLU A 110 5.21 10.30 4.11
C GLU A 110 6.04 10.57 2.85
N SER A 111 6.94 11.58 2.86
CA SER A 111 7.76 11.94 1.70
C SER A 111 8.94 10.99 1.51
N GLY A 112 9.43 10.89 0.28
CA GLY A 112 10.57 10.06 -0.08
C GLY A 112 10.52 9.54 -1.50
N LEU A 113 11.45 8.64 -1.83
CA LEU A 113 11.35 7.73 -2.97
C LEU A 113 10.47 6.55 -2.57
N LEU A 114 9.21 6.56 -2.99
CA LEU A 114 8.15 5.73 -2.41
C LEU A 114 7.97 4.39 -3.13
N SER A 115 8.22 4.32 -4.44
CA SER A 115 8.14 3.07 -5.20
C SER A 115 8.87 3.12 -6.52
N MET A 116 8.94 1.96 -7.17
CA MET A 116 9.43 1.80 -8.54
C MET A 116 8.65 0.72 -9.29
N ALA A 117 8.59 0.84 -10.61
CA ALA A 117 8.01 -0.18 -11.48
C ALA A 117 8.88 -0.40 -12.72
N PHE A 118 9.09 -1.66 -13.10
CA PHE A 118 9.75 -2.00 -14.36
C PHE A 118 8.73 -2.08 -15.50
N HIS A 119 9.04 -1.49 -16.63
CA HIS A 119 8.22 -1.62 -17.84
C HIS A 119 8.03 -3.11 -18.21
N PRO A 120 6.84 -3.56 -18.65
CA PRO A 120 6.64 -4.97 -19.05
C PRO A 120 7.67 -5.47 -20.05
N GLY A 121 8.07 -4.64 -21.02
CA GLY A 121 9.14 -4.93 -21.99
C GLY A 121 10.56 -4.56 -21.50
N TYR A 122 10.82 -4.53 -20.18
CA TYR A 122 12.12 -4.12 -19.63
C TYR A 122 13.31 -4.91 -20.20
N ARG A 123 13.12 -6.16 -20.54
CA ARG A 123 14.18 -7.00 -21.12
C ARG A 123 14.78 -6.39 -22.39
N SER A 124 13.96 -5.74 -23.23
CA SER A 124 14.38 -5.10 -24.49
C SER A 124 14.66 -3.61 -24.33
N ASN A 125 13.76 -2.87 -23.64
CA ASN A 125 13.79 -1.42 -23.62
C ASN A 125 14.53 -0.80 -22.41
N ARG A 126 14.82 -1.60 -21.37
CA ARG A 126 15.50 -1.20 -20.13
C ARG A 126 14.84 -0.05 -19.36
N ARG A 127 13.56 0.25 -19.64
CA ARG A 127 12.81 1.32 -18.99
C ARG A 127 12.31 0.88 -17.62
N TYR A 128 12.41 1.78 -16.64
CA TYR A 128 11.77 1.65 -15.33
C TYR A 128 11.34 3.03 -14.85
N PHE A 129 10.45 3.05 -13.87
CA PHE A 129 9.80 4.24 -13.37
C PHE A 129 9.97 4.31 -11.87
N VAL A 130 10.03 5.52 -11.35
CA VAL A 130 10.06 5.80 -9.92
C VAL A 130 8.99 6.81 -9.57
N TYR A 131 8.41 6.68 -8.39
CA TYR A 131 7.54 7.67 -7.78
C TYR A 131 8.25 8.23 -6.56
N TYR A 132 8.38 9.54 -6.51
CA TYR A 132 8.99 10.23 -5.39
C TYR A 132 8.32 11.58 -5.14
N VAL A 133 8.47 12.10 -3.92
CA VAL A 133 8.10 13.48 -3.58
C VAL A 133 9.30 14.36 -3.89
N ALA A 134 9.13 15.35 -4.76
CA ALA A 134 10.18 16.29 -5.13
C ALA A 134 10.40 17.32 -4.01
N ASN A 135 11.57 17.98 -3.99
CA ASN A 135 11.95 18.96 -2.96
C ASN A 135 10.96 20.13 -2.78
N ASP A 136 10.07 20.35 -3.72
CA ASP A 136 8.99 21.34 -3.65
C ASP A 136 7.62 20.73 -3.29
N GLY A 137 7.61 19.50 -2.77
CA GLY A 137 6.42 18.76 -2.32
C GLY A 137 5.63 18.05 -3.42
N ALA A 138 5.95 18.25 -4.72
CA ALA A 138 5.17 17.68 -5.80
C ALA A 138 5.37 16.18 -5.97
N LEU A 139 4.27 15.46 -6.16
CA LEU A 139 4.26 14.03 -6.47
C LEU A 139 4.77 13.82 -7.90
N THR A 140 5.87 13.10 -8.07
CA THR A 140 6.60 13.06 -9.32
C THR A 140 6.86 11.63 -9.77
N ILE A 141 6.44 11.33 -11.01
CA ILE A 141 6.77 10.08 -11.70
C ILE A 141 7.85 10.38 -12.74
N PHE A 142 8.98 9.69 -12.60
CA PHE A 142 10.12 9.83 -13.51
C PHE A 142 10.48 8.49 -14.12
N GLN A 143 10.86 8.46 -15.40
CA GLN A 143 11.38 7.25 -16.03
C GLN A 143 12.88 7.33 -16.21
N PHE A 144 13.53 6.19 -16.13
CA PHE A 144 14.95 6.00 -16.42
C PHE A 144 15.16 4.79 -17.33
N ARG A 145 16.38 4.63 -17.79
CA ARG A 145 16.84 3.42 -18.49
C ARG A 145 18.01 2.82 -17.72
N ALA A 146 18.00 1.51 -17.56
CA ALA A 146 19.16 0.79 -17.07
C ALA A 146 20.22 0.66 -18.18
N THR A 147 21.47 0.42 -17.77
CA THR A 147 22.55 -0.03 -18.66
C THR A 147 22.20 -1.35 -19.34
N ALA A 148 22.93 -1.73 -20.39
CA ALA A 148 22.72 -3.02 -21.07
C ALA A 148 22.83 -4.22 -20.11
N ALA A 149 23.79 -4.18 -19.17
CA ALA A 149 23.94 -5.19 -18.12
C ALA A 149 22.80 -5.17 -17.10
N GLY A 150 22.04 -4.07 -17.00
CA GLY A 150 20.93 -3.90 -16.07
C GLY A 150 21.35 -3.89 -14.60
N ASN A 151 22.58 -3.48 -14.31
CA ASN A 151 23.14 -3.40 -12.95
C ASN A 151 23.34 -1.96 -12.46
N ALA A 152 23.10 -0.98 -13.30
CA ALA A 152 23.16 0.45 -12.98
C ALA A 152 22.17 1.22 -13.87
N THR A 153 21.84 2.43 -13.49
CA THR A 153 21.08 3.38 -14.30
C THR A 153 21.98 4.04 -15.34
N ARG A 154 21.50 4.15 -16.57
CA ARG A 154 22.20 4.88 -17.64
C ARG A 154 22.18 6.38 -17.32
N LYS A 155 23.36 7.00 -17.20
CA LYS A 155 23.49 8.44 -16.94
C LYS A 155 22.75 9.27 -18.00
N GLY A 156 22.07 10.33 -17.58
CA GLY A 156 21.32 11.24 -18.47
C GLY A 156 20.04 10.66 -19.08
N SER A 157 19.61 9.45 -18.69
CA SER A 157 18.42 8.80 -19.25
C SER A 157 17.10 9.23 -18.60
N GLY A 158 17.15 10.02 -17.53
CA GLY A 158 15.96 10.45 -16.80
C GLY A 158 15.04 11.34 -17.62
N ARG A 159 13.73 11.08 -17.58
CA ARG A 159 12.68 11.87 -18.25
C ARG A 159 11.47 11.96 -17.33
N LEU A 160 10.91 13.17 -17.22
CA LEU A 160 9.66 13.40 -16.50
C LEU A 160 8.52 12.67 -17.22
N VAL A 161 7.65 12.00 -16.47
CA VAL A 161 6.44 11.36 -16.97
C VAL A 161 5.22 12.15 -16.55
N LEU A 162 5.03 12.35 -15.25
CA LEU A 162 3.90 13.07 -14.68
C LEU A 162 4.37 13.80 -13.41
N ARG A 163 3.82 14.98 -13.17
CA ARG A 163 4.05 15.74 -11.95
C ARG A 163 2.73 16.35 -11.50
N VAL A 164 2.39 16.12 -10.24
CA VAL A 164 1.15 16.59 -9.63
C VAL A 164 1.52 17.47 -8.44
N PRO A 165 1.15 18.76 -8.43
CA PRO A 165 1.30 19.59 -7.24
C PRO A 165 0.59 18.96 -6.06
N HIS A 166 1.18 19.06 -4.86
CA HIS A 166 0.60 18.50 -3.66
C HIS A 166 0.68 19.53 -2.52
N PRO A 167 -0.47 19.93 -1.93
CA PRO A 167 -0.50 21.13 -1.09
C PRO A 167 -0.01 20.89 0.35
N ARG A 168 -0.01 19.64 0.86
CA ARG A 168 0.22 19.35 2.27
C ARG A 168 1.29 18.27 2.47
N PHE A 169 1.69 18.05 3.73
CA PHE A 169 2.79 17.13 4.08
C PHE A 169 2.40 15.64 4.09
N ASN A 170 1.13 15.30 4.16
CA ASN A 170 0.59 13.94 4.28
C ASN A 170 -0.24 13.52 3.06
N HIS A 171 -0.69 12.27 3.02
CA HIS A 171 -1.47 11.61 1.94
C HIS A 171 -0.74 11.63 0.59
N LYS A 172 0.50 11.17 0.59
CA LYS A 172 1.31 11.16 -0.63
C LYS A 172 0.97 10.02 -1.59
N GLY A 173 0.21 9.00 -1.16
CA GLY A 173 0.04 7.77 -1.94
C GLY A 173 1.36 7.07 -2.17
N GLY A 174 1.77 6.90 -3.44
CA GLY A 174 3.17 6.57 -3.76
C GLY A 174 3.43 5.26 -4.45
N GLN A 175 2.43 4.43 -4.70
CA GLN A 175 2.61 3.17 -5.41
C GLN A 175 2.59 3.35 -6.93
N LEU A 176 3.53 2.69 -7.61
CA LEU A 176 3.53 2.44 -9.05
C LEU A 176 3.43 0.96 -9.34
N GLN A 177 2.59 0.59 -10.30
CA GLN A 177 2.59 -0.77 -10.85
C GLN A 177 2.09 -0.77 -12.30
N PHE A 178 2.69 -1.62 -13.14
CA PHE A 178 2.09 -1.94 -14.44
C PHE A 178 0.97 -2.94 -14.24
N GLY A 179 -0.21 -2.60 -14.75
CA GLY A 179 -1.34 -3.51 -14.79
C GLY A 179 -1.15 -4.64 -15.81
N PRO A 180 -2.02 -5.65 -15.79
CA PRO A 180 -2.00 -6.75 -16.76
C PRO A 180 -2.20 -6.29 -18.21
N ASP A 181 -2.82 -5.14 -18.40
CA ASP A 181 -3.03 -4.46 -19.69
C ASP A 181 -1.79 -3.71 -20.21
N GLY A 182 -0.69 -3.72 -19.47
CA GLY A 182 0.56 -3.06 -19.80
C GLY A 182 0.59 -1.55 -19.59
N MET A 183 -0.45 -0.95 -19.02
CA MET A 183 -0.48 0.47 -18.64
C MET A 183 0.13 0.68 -17.25
N LEU A 184 0.64 1.89 -17.01
CA LEU A 184 1.17 2.28 -15.70
C LEU A 184 0.05 2.86 -14.84
N TYR A 185 -0.10 2.33 -13.63
CA TYR A 185 -1.02 2.82 -12.61
C TYR A 185 -0.24 3.52 -11.50
N ALA A 186 -0.82 4.59 -10.95
CA ALA A 186 -0.27 5.32 -9.82
C ALA A 186 -1.37 5.78 -8.87
N GLY A 187 -1.18 5.59 -7.57
CA GLY A 187 -2.06 6.08 -6.52
C GLY A 187 -1.62 7.46 -6.03
N PHE A 188 -2.54 8.41 -5.99
CA PHE A 188 -2.35 9.74 -5.43
C PHE A 188 -3.34 9.96 -4.30
N GLY A 189 -2.86 10.41 -3.14
CA GLY A 189 -3.70 10.83 -2.03
C GLY A 189 -4.52 12.07 -2.35
N ASP A 190 -5.49 12.38 -1.52
CA ASP A 190 -6.47 13.46 -1.72
C ASP A 190 -5.90 14.89 -1.59
N GLY A 191 -4.64 15.03 -1.25
CA GLY A 191 -3.97 16.32 -1.04
C GLY A 191 -3.65 16.60 0.41
N GLY A 192 -4.08 15.70 1.33
CA GLY A 192 -3.78 15.78 2.75
C GLY A 192 -4.72 16.68 3.55
N GLY A 193 -4.51 16.67 4.84
CA GLY A 193 -5.40 17.30 5.82
C GLY A 193 -6.56 16.36 6.22
N GLY A 194 -7.30 16.76 7.24
CA GLY A 194 -8.47 16.00 7.70
C GLY A 194 -9.69 16.22 6.81
N GLY A 195 -10.39 15.15 6.44
CA GLY A 195 -11.69 15.21 5.78
C GLY A 195 -11.69 15.68 4.32
N ASP A 196 -10.55 15.65 3.61
CA ASP A 196 -10.43 16.11 2.23
C ASP A 196 -10.90 17.57 2.05
N PRO A 197 -10.21 18.54 2.67
CA PRO A 197 -10.70 19.92 2.77
C PRO A 197 -10.85 20.61 1.41
N ASP A 198 -10.13 20.14 0.39
CA ASP A 198 -10.22 20.66 -0.99
C ASP A 198 -11.21 19.88 -1.86
N ARG A 199 -11.86 18.82 -1.31
CA ARG A 199 -12.81 17.92 -1.99
C ARG A 199 -12.24 17.24 -3.24
N ASN A 200 -10.93 17.01 -3.24
CA ASN A 200 -10.24 16.43 -4.37
C ASN A 200 -10.72 15.01 -4.71
N ALA A 201 -11.02 14.19 -3.69
CA ALA A 201 -11.34 12.78 -3.90
C ALA A 201 -12.53 12.56 -4.84
N GLN A 202 -13.58 13.39 -4.75
CA GLN A 202 -14.78 13.33 -5.61
C GLN A 202 -14.70 14.24 -6.83
N ASP A 203 -13.75 15.18 -6.92
CA ASP A 203 -13.59 16.05 -8.07
C ASP A 203 -12.87 15.34 -9.22
N LEU A 204 -13.56 15.09 -10.31
CA LEU A 204 -12.98 14.45 -11.50
C LEU A 204 -12.07 15.40 -12.31
N GLY A 205 -12.05 16.70 -12.03
CA GLY A 205 -11.13 17.68 -12.60
C GLY A 205 -9.71 17.59 -12.04
N GLU A 206 -9.54 16.90 -10.89
CA GLU A 206 -8.27 16.79 -10.18
C GLU A 206 -7.70 15.37 -10.20
N LEU A 207 -6.37 15.27 -10.06
CA LEU A 207 -5.68 13.95 -9.98
C LEU A 207 -5.44 13.47 -8.55
N LEU A 208 -5.67 14.32 -7.55
CA LEU A 208 -5.57 13.96 -6.14
C LEU A 208 -6.78 13.14 -5.68
N GLY A 209 -6.60 12.18 -4.78
CA GLY A 209 -7.63 11.24 -4.35
C GLY A 209 -8.01 10.19 -5.42
N LYS A 210 -7.03 9.76 -6.23
CA LYS A 210 -7.26 8.94 -7.43
C LYS A 210 -6.27 7.80 -7.58
N LEU A 211 -6.73 6.77 -8.26
CA LEU A 211 -5.87 5.86 -8.99
C LEU A 211 -5.89 6.29 -10.46
N VAL A 212 -4.73 6.64 -11.02
CA VAL A 212 -4.59 7.01 -12.43
C VAL A 212 -4.03 5.86 -13.26
N ARG A 213 -4.35 5.86 -14.56
CA ARG A 213 -3.88 4.88 -15.55
C ARG A 213 -3.37 5.62 -16.78
N ILE A 214 -2.10 5.44 -17.12
CA ILE A 214 -1.41 6.16 -18.19
C ILE A 214 -0.52 5.23 -19.03
N ASP A 215 -0.23 5.61 -20.28
CA ASP A 215 0.75 4.97 -21.17
C ASP A 215 2.01 5.84 -21.28
N PRO A 216 3.09 5.52 -20.53
CA PRO A 216 4.29 6.36 -20.54
C PRO A 216 5.05 6.29 -21.86
N LYS A 217 5.36 7.44 -22.46
CA LYS A 217 6.15 7.52 -23.70
C LYS A 217 7.65 7.30 -23.46
N PRO A 218 8.38 6.74 -24.44
CA PRO A 218 9.83 6.55 -24.32
C PRO A 218 10.65 7.83 -24.11
N GLY A 219 10.17 8.96 -24.63
CA GLY A 219 10.82 10.27 -24.55
C GLY A 219 10.45 11.13 -23.35
N GLY A 220 9.56 10.64 -22.49
CA GLY A 220 8.95 11.40 -21.39
C GLY A 220 7.50 11.77 -21.68
N GLY A 221 6.78 12.20 -20.64
CA GLY A 221 5.33 12.35 -20.68
C GLY A 221 4.62 11.01 -20.89
N TYR A 222 3.33 11.10 -21.19
CA TYR A 222 2.46 9.92 -21.35
C TYR A 222 1.39 10.19 -22.42
N ARG A 223 0.61 9.15 -22.74
CA ARG A 223 -0.67 9.22 -23.42
C ARG A 223 -1.76 8.81 -22.44
N ILE A 224 -2.94 9.33 -22.63
CA ILE A 224 -4.15 8.84 -21.96
C ILE A 224 -4.66 7.64 -22.76
N PRO A 225 -4.75 6.44 -22.16
CA PRO A 225 -5.29 5.26 -22.82
C PRO A 225 -6.75 5.48 -23.23
N ARG A 226 -7.10 5.15 -24.47
CA ARG A 226 -8.49 5.34 -24.99
C ARG A 226 -9.56 4.61 -24.18
N GLY A 227 -9.18 3.53 -23.50
CA GLY A 227 -10.07 2.74 -22.65
C GLY A 227 -10.19 3.28 -21.21
N ASN A 228 -9.68 4.47 -20.89
CA ASN A 228 -9.93 5.08 -19.59
C ASN A 228 -11.38 5.57 -19.50
N PRO A 229 -12.00 5.46 -18.31
CA PRO A 229 -13.45 5.65 -18.16
C PRO A 229 -13.93 7.09 -18.39
N PHE A 230 -13.05 8.09 -18.23
CA PHE A 230 -13.41 9.50 -18.29
C PHE A 230 -12.86 10.23 -19.53
N VAL A 231 -12.30 9.49 -20.50
CA VAL A 231 -11.82 10.08 -21.76
C VAL A 231 -12.98 10.74 -22.51
N GLY A 232 -12.80 12.01 -22.87
CA GLY A 232 -13.80 12.79 -23.59
C GLY A 232 -14.95 13.34 -22.73
N ARG A 233 -14.97 13.04 -21.42
CA ARG A 233 -15.94 13.65 -20.51
C ARG A 233 -15.51 15.06 -20.13
N SER A 234 -16.39 16.03 -20.41
CA SER A 234 -16.15 17.43 -20.04
C SER A 234 -15.97 17.57 -18.51
N GLY A 235 -15.00 18.38 -18.08
CA GLY A 235 -14.68 18.60 -16.67
C GLY A 235 -14.01 17.44 -15.96
N ALA A 236 -13.62 16.37 -16.68
CA ALA A 236 -12.93 15.24 -16.07
C ALA A 236 -11.55 15.00 -16.67
N ARG A 237 -10.59 14.61 -15.82
CA ARG A 237 -9.25 14.19 -16.22
C ARG A 237 -9.30 12.79 -16.81
N GLY A 238 -8.85 12.66 -18.04
CA GLY A 238 -8.86 11.37 -18.75
C GLY A 238 -7.89 10.33 -18.18
N GLU A 239 -6.95 10.72 -17.34
CA GLU A 239 -6.01 9.85 -16.65
C GLU A 239 -6.67 9.00 -15.55
N ILE A 240 -7.80 9.45 -15.01
CA ILE A 240 -8.46 8.83 -13.87
C ILE A 240 -8.95 7.44 -14.23
N PHE A 241 -8.61 6.46 -13.39
CA PHE A 241 -9.07 5.08 -13.46
C PHE A 241 -10.10 4.76 -12.38
N ALA A 242 -9.82 5.14 -11.12
CA ALA A 242 -10.75 5.09 -9.99
C ALA A 242 -10.59 6.37 -9.16
N TYR A 243 -11.61 6.72 -8.39
CA TYR A 243 -11.68 7.95 -7.61
C TYR A 243 -12.37 7.73 -6.27
N GLY A 244 -12.40 8.78 -5.43
CA GLY A 244 -12.95 8.66 -4.09
C GLY A 244 -12.03 7.89 -3.15
N LEU A 245 -10.73 8.13 -3.25
CA LEU A 245 -9.67 7.57 -2.42
C LEU A 245 -9.09 8.66 -1.50
N ARG A 246 -8.71 8.28 -0.29
CA ARG A 246 -8.07 9.18 0.67
C ARG A 246 -6.54 9.18 0.52
N ASN A 247 -5.93 8.07 0.78
CA ASN A 247 -4.49 7.89 0.66
C ASN A 247 -4.19 6.45 0.19
N PRO A 248 -4.40 6.15 -1.12
CA PRO A 248 -4.17 4.82 -1.69
C PRO A 248 -2.69 4.49 -1.63
N TYR A 249 -2.25 4.03 -0.46
CA TYR A 249 -0.84 3.91 -0.13
C TYR A 249 -0.16 2.79 -0.90
N ARG A 250 -0.74 1.57 -0.85
CA ARG A 250 -0.26 0.45 -1.67
C ARG A 250 -1.41 -0.26 -2.36
N PHE A 251 -1.17 -0.65 -3.58
CA PHE A 251 -2.09 -1.49 -4.34
C PHE A 251 -1.34 -2.60 -5.06
N SER A 252 -2.05 -3.64 -5.46
CA SER A 252 -1.45 -4.71 -6.25
C SER A 252 -2.43 -5.35 -7.20
N PHE A 253 -1.93 -5.77 -8.37
CA PHE A 253 -2.67 -6.65 -9.26
C PHE A 253 -2.35 -8.11 -8.92
N ASP A 254 -3.39 -8.91 -8.80
CA ASP A 254 -3.22 -10.35 -8.73
C ASP A 254 -2.72 -10.88 -10.07
N ARG A 255 -1.51 -11.40 -10.09
CA ARG A 255 -0.85 -11.90 -11.31
C ARG A 255 -1.56 -13.05 -12.02
N ALA A 256 -2.52 -13.72 -11.38
CA ALA A 256 -3.25 -14.84 -11.95
C ALA A 256 -4.63 -14.47 -12.49
N THR A 257 -5.32 -13.55 -11.81
CA THR A 257 -6.70 -13.15 -12.17
C THR A 257 -6.78 -11.76 -12.77
N GLY A 258 -5.79 -10.90 -12.49
CA GLY A 258 -5.81 -9.50 -12.88
C GLY A 258 -6.62 -8.60 -11.94
N ASP A 259 -7.19 -9.15 -10.87
CA ASP A 259 -7.91 -8.37 -9.86
C ASP A 259 -7.00 -7.32 -9.23
N LEU A 260 -7.56 -6.16 -8.94
CA LEU A 260 -6.86 -5.07 -8.27
C LEU A 260 -7.34 -4.97 -6.83
N THR A 261 -6.37 -4.88 -5.91
CA THR A 261 -6.61 -4.64 -4.48
C THR A 261 -5.88 -3.38 -4.07
N ILE A 262 -6.54 -2.50 -3.34
CA ILE A 262 -5.99 -1.22 -2.86
C ILE A 262 -6.07 -1.19 -1.34
N GLY A 263 -4.99 -0.78 -0.67
CA GLY A 263 -5.03 -0.36 0.73
C GLY A 263 -5.16 1.15 0.76
N ASP A 264 -6.29 1.63 1.22
CA ASP A 264 -6.58 3.05 1.37
C ASP A 264 -6.57 3.44 2.85
N VAL A 265 -5.67 4.34 3.23
CA VAL A 265 -5.50 4.74 4.63
C VAL A 265 -6.66 5.62 5.07
N GLY A 266 -7.35 5.20 6.10
CA GLY A 266 -8.52 5.85 6.66
C GLY A 266 -8.22 7.13 7.44
N GLN A 267 -9.27 7.78 7.95
CA GLN A 267 -9.16 9.08 8.64
C GLN A 267 -9.17 8.93 10.16
N ASP A 268 -10.27 8.50 10.72
CA ASP A 268 -10.54 8.58 12.15
C ASP A 268 -10.93 7.23 12.78
N GLU A 269 -11.56 6.34 12.02
CA GLU A 269 -12.14 5.12 12.57
C GLU A 269 -11.70 3.84 11.87
N VAL A 270 -11.47 3.87 10.55
CA VAL A 270 -11.40 2.64 9.74
C VAL A 270 -10.31 2.71 8.67
N GLU A 271 -9.48 1.70 8.62
CA GLU A 271 -8.57 1.38 7.54
C GLU A 271 -9.23 0.45 6.52
N GLU A 272 -8.99 0.62 5.23
CA GLU A 272 -9.76 -0.03 4.16
C GLU A 272 -8.91 -0.87 3.20
N ILE A 273 -9.49 -2.02 2.78
CA ILE A 273 -9.02 -2.74 1.59
C ILE A 273 -10.14 -2.77 0.57
N ASP A 274 -9.89 -2.13 -0.57
CA ASP A 274 -10.78 -2.15 -1.72
C ASP A 274 -10.42 -3.29 -2.67
N PHE A 275 -11.43 -3.79 -3.37
CA PHE A 275 -11.28 -4.87 -4.33
C PHE A 275 -12.05 -4.58 -5.61
N LEU A 276 -11.32 -4.50 -6.72
CA LEU A 276 -11.88 -4.31 -8.04
C LEU A 276 -11.64 -5.58 -8.88
N PRO A 277 -12.70 -6.35 -9.15
CA PRO A 277 -12.57 -7.59 -9.91
C PRO A 277 -12.15 -7.33 -11.35
N ALA A 278 -11.27 -8.16 -11.88
CA ALA A 278 -10.85 -8.09 -13.26
C ALA A 278 -11.98 -8.51 -14.21
N VAL A 279 -12.06 -7.84 -15.37
CA VAL A 279 -12.88 -8.32 -16.49
C VAL A 279 -12.24 -9.56 -17.10
N SER A 280 -10.91 -9.57 -17.19
CA SER A 280 -10.09 -10.73 -17.54
C SER A 280 -8.70 -10.61 -16.94
N ALA A 281 -7.99 -11.72 -16.83
CA ALA A 281 -6.62 -11.75 -16.33
C ALA A 281 -5.63 -10.88 -17.16
N ALA A 282 -5.95 -10.60 -18.41
CA ALA A 282 -5.12 -9.80 -19.32
C ALA A 282 -5.48 -8.30 -19.34
N SER A 283 -6.75 -7.96 -19.05
CA SER A 283 -7.22 -6.56 -19.09
C SER A 283 -7.30 -5.89 -17.73
N GLY A 284 -7.31 -6.66 -16.63
CA GLY A 284 -7.58 -6.14 -15.31
C GLY A 284 -9.03 -5.68 -15.11
N PRO A 285 -9.31 -4.86 -14.07
CA PRO A 285 -10.66 -4.40 -13.75
C PRO A 285 -11.16 -3.34 -14.73
N ARG A 286 -12.47 -3.11 -14.69
CA ARG A 286 -13.10 -1.97 -15.37
C ARG A 286 -12.85 -0.71 -14.55
N GLY A 287 -12.44 0.38 -15.18
CA GLY A 287 -12.30 1.68 -14.54
C GLY A 287 -13.64 2.39 -14.32
N GLY A 288 -13.60 3.51 -13.60
CA GLY A 288 -14.74 4.36 -13.31
C GLY A 288 -15.34 4.15 -11.91
N THR A 289 -14.73 3.28 -11.10
CA THR A 289 -15.21 2.99 -9.73
C THR A 289 -15.01 4.21 -8.83
N ASN A 290 -16.06 4.57 -8.09
CA ASN A 290 -16.01 5.48 -6.95
C ASN A 290 -15.83 4.65 -5.67
N LEU A 291 -14.85 4.97 -4.84
CA LEU A 291 -14.53 4.25 -3.60
C LEU A 291 -14.99 4.99 -2.33
N GLY A 292 -15.71 6.12 -2.52
CA GLY A 292 -16.57 6.71 -1.49
C GLY A 292 -15.99 7.90 -0.73
N TRP A 293 -14.68 8.00 -0.55
CA TRP A 293 -14.05 9.09 0.17
C TRP A 293 -14.30 10.45 -0.55
N SER A 294 -14.60 11.55 0.12
CA SER A 294 -14.70 11.81 1.57
C SER A 294 -16.15 11.81 2.08
N VAL A 295 -17.07 11.19 1.36
CA VAL A 295 -18.46 11.03 1.79
C VAL A 295 -18.59 9.84 2.74
N PHE A 296 -17.80 8.81 2.52
CA PHE A 296 -17.72 7.61 3.34
C PHE A 296 -16.29 7.37 3.81
N GLU A 297 -16.13 6.85 5.01
CA GLU A 297 -14.96 6.18 5.54
C GLU A 297 -15.36 4.74 5.85
N GLY A 298 -14.83 3.78 5.11
CA GLY A 298 -15.37 2.43 5.10
C GLY A 298 -16.83 2.40 4.64
N ASN A 299 -17.63 1.69 5.41
CA ASN A 299 -19.10 1.63 5.25
C ASN A 299 -19.85 2.74 6.02
N ARG A 300 -19.14 3.63 6.68
CA ARG A 300 -19.70 4.68 7.51
C ARG A 300 -19.78 5.99 6.76
N ARG A 301 -20.90 6.70 6.94
CA ARG A 301 -20.99 8.05 6.40
C ARG A 301 -20.07 8.98 7.21
N PHE A 302 -19.14 9.63 6.51
CA PHE A 302 -18.17 10.55 7.09
C PHE A 302 -18.53 12.01 6.77
N GLY A 303 -18.50 12.40 5.51
CA GLY A 303 -18.70 13.78 5.10
C GLY A 303 -20.07 14.07 4.48
N ALA A 304 -20.29 15.36 4.22
CA ALA A 304 -21.42 15.83 3.44
C ALA A 304 -21.20 15.56 1.93
N GLY A 305 -22.28 15.59 1.15
CA GLY A 305 -22.22 15.41 -0.30
C GLY A 305 -22.77 14.06 -0.75
N SER A 306 -22.42 13.70 -1.98
CA SER A 306 -22.87 12.46 -2.62
C SER A 306 -21.67 11.71 -3.23
N ALA A 307 -21.65 10.40 -3.01
CA ALA A 307 -20.75 9.47 -3.69
C ALA A 307 -21.59 8.45 -4.47
N PRO A 308 -22.08 8.81 -5.67
CA PRO A 308 -23.00 7.97 -6.41
C PRO A 308 -22.34 6.65 -6.79
N ALA A 309 -23.09 5.56 -6.61
CA ALA A 309 -22.67 4.20 -6.96
C ALA A 309 -21.30 3.82 -6.40
N HIS A 310 -20.94 4.33 -5.19
CA HIS A 310 -19.68 3.95 -4.58
C HIS A 310 -19.67 2.46 -4.24
N VAL A 311 -18.48 1.89 -4.30
CA VAL A 311 -18.21 0.50 -3.94
C VAL A 311 -17.54 0.51 -2.57
N ALA A 312 -18.18 -0.19 -1.62
CA ALA A 312 -17.66 -0.34 -0.28
C ALA A 312 -16.41 -1.24 -0.24
N PRO A 313 -15.50 -1.04 0.73
CA PRO A 313 -14.33 -1.90 0.91
C PRO A 313 -14.72 -3.34 1.25
N VAL A 314 -13.84 -4.28 0.93
CA VAL A 314 -14.04 -5.70 1.23
C VAL A 314 -13.45 -6.11 2.59
N ILE A 315 -12.58 -5.30 3.17
CA ILE A 315 -12.06 -5.42 4.54
C ILE A 315 -12.06 -4.03 5.17
N GLU A 316 -12.53 -3.98 6.41
CA GLU A 316 -12.34 -2.85 7.32
C GLU A 316 -11.51 -3.31 8.52
N ARG A 317 -10.59 -2.44 8.96
CA ARG A 317 -9.83 -2.60 10.19
C ARG A 317 -10.03 -1.35 11.03
N THR A 318 -10.66 -1.46 12.18
CA THR A 318 -10.91 -0.30 13.06
C THR A 318 -9.65 0.09 13.83
N HIS A 319 -9.54 1.37 14.15
CA HIS A 319 -8.46 1.90 15.00
C HIS A 319 -8.50 1.27 16.39
N ASP A 320 -9.69 0.95 16.92
CA ASP A 320 -9.84 0.20 18.19
C ASP A 320 -9.21 -1.20 18.15
N GLN A 321 -8.99 -1.76 16.97
CA GLN A 321 -8.28 -3.02 16.78
C GLN A 321 -6.75 -2.85 16.68
N GLY A 322 -6.24 -1.64 16.87
CA GLY A 322 -4.82 -1.30 16.81
C GLY A 322 -4.29 -0.96 15.42
N SER A 323 -5.15 -0.88 14.40
CA SER A 323 -4.77 -0.38 13.06
C SER A 323 -4.71 1.15 13.06
N CYS A 324 -3.86 1.73 12.20
CA CYS A 324 -3.75 3.19 12.05
C CYS A 324 -3.30 3.63 10.66
N SER A 325 -2.81 2.70 9.83
CA SER A 325 -2.38 2.98 8.47
C SER A 325 -2.20 1.67 7.72
N ILE A 326 -3.26 1.27 7.01
CA ILE A 326 -3.26 0.03 6.23
C ILE A 326 -2.20 0.06 5.14
N THR A 327 -1.33 -0.92 5.14
CA THR A 327 -0.27 -1.01 4.13
C THR A 327 -0.76 -1.65 2.83
N GLY A 328 -1.88 -2.35 2.84
CA GLY A 328 -2.28 -3.20 1.71
C GLY A 328 -1.48 -4.50 1.64
N GLY A 329 -1.34 -5.11 0.45
CA GLY A 329 -0.71 -6.42 0.36
C GLY A 329 -0.68 -7.05 -1.04
N TYR A 330 -0.49 -8.38 -1.09
CA TYR A 330 -0.39 -9.18 -2.33
C TYR A 330 -1.08 -10.53 -2.21
N VAL A 331 -1.58 -11.08 -3.31
CA VAL A 331 -2.12 -12.44 -3.37
C VAL A 331 -0.99 -13.47 -3.50
N LEU A 332 -0.98 -14.46 -2.63
CA LEU A 332 0.02 -15.55 -2.62
C LEU A 332 -0.27 -16.56 -3.74
N ARG A 333 0.51 -16.58 -4.83
CA ARG A 333 0.24 -17.44 -6.01
C ARG A 333 1.14 -18.65 -6.17
N PRO A 334 2.42 -18.67 -5.72
CA PRO A 334 3.26 -19.87 -5.79
C PRO A 334 2.63 -21.10 -5.14
N ARG A 335 2.77 -22.27 -5.80
CA ARG A 335 2.25 -23.54 -5.27
C ARG A 335 2.82 -23.89 -3.90
N SER A 336 4.04 -23.42 -3.59
CA SER A 336 4.71 -23.67 -2.31
C SER A 336 3.97 -23.08 -1.10
N TYR A 337 3.04 -22.16 -1.28
CA TYR A 337 2.23 -21.66 -0.16
C TYR A 337 1.09 -22.59 0.26
N GLY A 338 0.88 -23.72 -0.44
CA GLY A 338 -0.10 -24.75 -0.05
C GLY A 338 -1.51 -24.18 0.09
N ALA A 339 -2.13 -24.36 1.25
CA ALA A 339 -3.49 -23.90 1.56
C ALA A 339 -3.65 -22.37 1.52
N LEU A 340 -2.55 -21.61 1.69
CA LEU A 340 -2.57 -20.14 1.59
C LEU A 340 -2.55 -19.64 0.14
N ARG A 341 -2.34 -20.50 -0.84
CA ARG A 341 -2.36 -20.10 -2.24
C ARG A 341 -3.72 -19.50 -2.61
N GLY A 342 -3.70 -18.32 -3.24
CA GLY A 342 -4.90 -17.56 -3.59
C GLY A 342 -5.45 -16.70 -2.45
N SER A 343 -4.79 -16.65 -1.31
CA SER A 343 -5.12 -15.72 -0.25
C SER A 343 -4.32 -14.43 -0.41
N TYR A 344 -4.94 -13.31 -0.09
CA TYR A 344 -4.34 -12.00 0.02
C TYR A 344 -3.68 -11.86 1.39
N VAL A 345 -2.39 -11.59 1.42
CA VAL A 345 -1.66 -11.26 2.64
C VAL A 345 -1.54 -9.74 2.74
N TYR A 346 -1.83 -9.18 3.90
CA TYR A 346 -1.83 -7.74 4.13
C TYR A 346 -1.38 -7.42 5.56
N GLY A 347 -1.21 -6.15 5.86
CA GLY A 347 -0.85 -5.65 7.17
C GLY A 347 -1.03 -4.15 7.30
N ASP A 348 -0.64 -3.63 8.44
CA ASP A 348 -0.79 -2.24 8.87
C ASP A 348 0.53 -1.75 9.47
N LEU A 349 0.74 -0.44 9.51
CA LEU A 349 1.95 0.17 10.07
C LEU A 349 2.01 0.03 11.60
N CYS A 350 0.87 0.21 12.27
CA CYS A 350 0.73 0.16 13.72
C CYS A 350 0.54 -1.27 14.24
N ASP A 351 -0.35 -2.05 13.59
CA ASP A 351 -0.52 -3.47 13.89
C ASP A 351 0.52 -4.27 13.11
N SER A 352 1.62 -4.61 13.78
CA SER A 352 2.72 -5.36 13.16
C SER A 352 2.34 -6.76 12.68
N GLY A 353 1.19 -7.29 13.08
CA GLY A 353 0.70 -8.63 12.76
C GLY A 353 0.30 -8.77 11.29
N LEU A 354 0.93 -9.69 10.55
CA LEU A 354 0.46 -10.01 9.20
C LEU A 354 -0.86 -10.74 9.26
N ARG A 355 -1.77 -10.41 8.35
CA ARG A 355 -3.10 -11.00 8.19
C ARG A 355 -3.27 -11.64 6.82
N VAL A 356 -4.26 -12.48 6.68
CA VAL A 356 -4.56 -13.16 5.43
C VAL A 356 -6.07 -13.37 5.28
N ALA A 357 -6.58 -13.11 4.07
CA ALA A 357 -7.98 -13.33 3.70
C ALA A 357 -8.11 -13.81 2.25
N ARG A 358 -9.26 -14.36 1.87
CA ARG A 358 -9.65 -14.57 0.47
C ARG A 358 -10.61 -13.48 0.05
N LEU A 359 -10.26 -12.74 -0.99
CA LEU A 359 -11.03 -11.59 -1.46
C LEU A 359 -11.91 -11.97 -2.66
N SER A 360 -13.07 -11.33 -2.72
CA SER A 360 -14.00 -11.35 -3.84
C SER A 360 -14.83 -10.06 -3.83
N SER A 361 -15.57 -9.77 -4.89
CA SER A 361 -16.53 -8.65 -4.92
C SER A 361 -17.65 -8.76 -3.88
N GLY A 362 -17.87 -9.94 -3.33
CA GLY A 362 -18.82 -10.17 -2.22
C GLY A 362 -18.21 -10.06 -0.83
N GLY A 363 -17.00 -9.51 -0.70
CA GLY A 363 -16.30 -9.32 0.57
C GLY A 363 -15.13 -10.30 0.79
N ALA A 364 -14.56 -10.23 1.98
CA ALA A 364 -13.46 -11.08 2.42
C ALA A 364 -13.95 -12.30 3.20
N ARG A 365 -13.30 -13.44 2.99
CA ARG A 365 -13.57 -14.68 3.75
C ARG A 365 -12.32 -15.17 4.45
N GLY A 366 -12.51 -15.66 5.69
CA GLY A 366 -11.45 -16.26 6.48
C GLY A 366 -10.33 -15.29 6.84
N ASP A 367 -10.67 -14.01 7.06
CA ASP A 367 -9.73 -13.02 7.55
C ASP A 367 -9.23 -13.40 8.94
N ARG A 368 -7.92 -13.56 9.07
CA ARG A 368 -7.27 -13.98 10.30
C ARG A 368 -5.81 -13.56 10.37
N ALA A 369 -5.26 -13.56 11.58
CA ALA A 369 -3.82 -13.45 11.79
C ALA A 369 -3.07 -14.58 11.07
N LEU A 370 -1.94 -14.24 10.44
CA LEU A 370 -1.07 -15.20 9.77
C LEU A 370 0.03 -15.73 10.68
N GLY A 371 0.26 -15.09 11.82
CA GLY A 371 1.20 -15.44 12.86
C GLY A 371 2.49 -14.59 12.88
N PRO A 372 3.23 -14.42 11.80
CA PRO A 372 4.39 -13.52 11.80
C PRO A 372 4.01 -12.06 11.93
N SER A 373 4.92 -11.26 12.52
CA SER A 373 4.81 -9.80 12.62
C SER A 373 5.99 -9.10 11.95
N VAL A 374 5.76 -7.90 11.47
CA VAL A 374 6.74 -7.01 10.83
C VAL A 374 6.54 -5.61 11.38
N PRO A 375 7.36 -5.19 12.37
CA PRO A 375 7.28 -3.84 12.91
C PRO A 375 7.49 -2.79 11.80
N GLN A 376 6.79 -1.67 11.90
CA GLN A 376 6.85 -0.57 10.93
C GLN A 376 6.70 -1.07 9.48
N LEU A 377 5.69 -1.90 9.24
CA LEU A 377 5.40 -2.44 7.92
C LEU A 377 4.93 -1.31 6.99
N VAL A 378 5.75 -0.95 6.02
CA VAL A 378 5.43 0.15 5.08
C VAL A 378 5.14 -0.33 3.67
N SER A 379 5.43 -1.58 3.35
CA SER A 379 5.16 -2.08 2.00
C SER A 379 5.23 -3.59 1.92
N PHE A 380 4.65 -4.09 0.84
CA PHE A 380 4.95 -5.40 0.29
C PHE A 380 5.56 -5.24 -1.10
N GLY A 381 6.17 -6.31 -1.59
CA GLY A 381 6.65 -6.40 -2.96
C GLY A 381 6.64 -7.84 -3.45
N GLU A 382 6.67 -8.01 -4.76
CA GLU A 382 6.65 -9.32 -5.38
C GLU A 382 7.82 -9.48 -6.35
N ASP A 383 8.47 -10.63 -6.35
CA ASP A 383 9.50 -10.93 -7.34
C ASP A 383 8.95 -11.66 -8.58
N ALA A 384 9.81 -11.83 -9.59
CA ALA A 384 9.44 -12.49 -10.83
C ALA A 384 8.98 -13.96 -10.70
N ARG A 385 9.17 -14.56 -9.52
CA ARG A 385 8.65 -15.90 -9.18
C ARG A 385 7.31 -15.86 -8.44
N GLY A 386 6.78 -14.67 -8.18
CA GLY A 386 5.57 -14.48 -7.36
C GLY A 386 5.81 -14.63 -5.86
N ARG A 387 7.05 -14.60 -5.40
CA ARG A 387 7.34 -14.64 -3.98
C ARG A 387 7.12 -13.26 -3.39
N VAL A 388 6.37 -13.20 -2.29
CA VAL A 388 6.02 -11.96 -1.61
C VAL A 388 7.06 -11.62 -0.54
N TYR A 389 7.31 -10.35 -0.40
CA TYR A 389 8.23 -9.75 0.57
C TYR A 389 7.48 -8.67 1.35
N ALA A 390 7.74 -8.61 2.64
CA ALA A 390 7.35 -7.50 3.50
C ALA A 390 8.55 -6.56 3.68
N VAL A 391 8.28 -5.26 3.73
CA VAL A 391 9.28 -4.20 3.86
C VAL A 391 8.97 -3.41 5.12
N SER A 392 9.93 -3.38 6.04
CA SER A 392 9.87 -2.63 7.29
C SER A 392 10.70 -1.35 7.18
N LEU A 393 10.17 -0.22 7.60
CA LEU A 393 10.89 1.06 7.61
C LEU A 393 12.13 1.02 8.52
N GLU A 394 12.17 0.10 9.50
CA GLU A 394 13.34 -0.17 10.34
C GLU A 394 14.50 -0.87 9.60
N GLY A 395 14.41 -0.99 8.28
CA GLY A 395 15.46 -1.50 7.42
C GLY A 395 15.29 -2.96 6.99
N GLY A 396 14.32 -3.69 7.52
CA GLY A 396 14.11 -5.10 7.21
C GLY A 396 13.41 -5.31 5.87
N VAL A 397 14.00 -6.12 4.98
CA VAL A 397 13.29 -6.74 3.85
C VAL A 397 13.19 -8.23 4.10
N LEU A 398 11.97 -8.75 4.20
CA LEU A 398 11.63 -10.06 4.70
C LEU A 398 10.82 -10.84 3.66
N ARG A 399 11.32 -11.99 3.22
CA ARG A 399 10.56 -12.84 2.31
C ARG A 399 9.59 -13.73 3.09
N LEU A 400 8.33 -13.73 2.70
CA LEU A 400 7.37 -14.71 3.17
C LEU A 400 7.73 -16.08 2.55
N ALA A 401 8.00 -17.06 3.39
CA ALA A 401 8.29 -18.41 2.97
C ALA A 401 7.32 -19.38 3.67
N PRO A 402 6.83 -20.42 2.98
CA PRO A 402 5.99 -21.41 3.64
C PRO A 402 6.74 -22.07 4.81
N ARG A 403 6.00 -22.38 5.88
CA ARG A 403 6.49 -23.32 6.91
C ARG A 403 6.38 -24.71 6.31
N GLY A 404 7.45 -25.46 6.40
CA GLY A 404 7.50 -26.84 5.95
C GLY A 404 6.55 -27.76 6.72
#